data_dc37af06fc933c61d7c8f91b707ddc33
#
_entry.id   dc37af06fc933c61d7c8f91b707ddc33
#
_cell.length_a   1.000
_cell.length_b   1.000
_cell.length_c   1.000
_cell.angle_alpha   90.00
_cell.angle_beta   90.00
_cell.angle_gamma   90.00
#
_symmetry.space_group_name_H-M   'P 1'
#
loop_
_entity.id
_entity.type
_entity.pdbx_description
1 polymer ?
#
loop_
_entity_poly.entity_id
_entity_poly.type
_entity_poly.pdbx_seq_one_letter_code
_entity_poly.pdbx_strand_id
1 'polypeptide(L)'
;MRTNLSPLDEFLWAILGLLLTVAGTFMEAAIALPNLLNEEGQFVLPSSWAAVPVYGLPVSYQVAAVLLVGCMGGRQAAALSQVAYLILGLSGFQVFSQGGGLDYWREPTFGYLLGFVPGAWVCGWLAFRPQKRVSLEWLALSGLGGLLLIHVCGALYLSGLALAGQLSQPLVELLEQYSLFALPGQLVIVCLVAAVARVLRLILLY
;
A
#
# COMPACT_ATOMS: atom_id res chain seq x y z
N MET A 1 -7.77 -18.08 20.14
CA MET A 1 -7.64 -16.88 19.33
C MET A 1 -8.92 -16.72 18.52
N ARG A 2 -9.62 -15.59 18.62
CA ARG A 2 -10.83 -15.32 17.82
C ARG A 2 -10.41 -15.14 16.36
N THR A 3 -10.89 -16.00 15.48
CA THR A 3 -10.66 -15.92 14.03
C THR A 3 -11.62 -14.97 13.32
N ASN A 4 -12.66 -14.53 14.02
CA ASN A 4 -13.69 -13.63 13.51
C ASN A 4 -13.74 -12.37 14.39
N LEU A 5 -13.58 -11.23 13.76
CA LEU A 5 -13.82 -9.92 14.35
C LEU A 5 -15.32 -9.75 14.62
N SER A 6 -15.69 -8.92 15.60
CA SER A 6 -17.08 -8.52 15.75
C SER A 6 -17.48 -7.58 14.61
N PRO A 7 -18.77 -7.49 14.27
CA PRO A 7 -19.22 -6.53 13.24
C PRO A 7 -18.82 -5.08 13.56
N LEU A 8 -18.77 -4.72 14.84
CA LEU A 8 -18.31 -3.40 15.28
C LEU A 8 -16.81 -3.20 15.01
N ASP A 9 -15.99 -4.22 15.31
CA ASP A 9 -14.55 -4.15 15.03
C ASP A 9 -14.30 -4.02 13.52
N GLU A 10 -15.01 -4.78 12.69
CA GLU A 10 -14.91 -4.69 11.23
C GLU A 10 -15.28 -3.29 10.73
N PHE A 11 -16.34 -2.69 11.27
CA PHE A 11 -16.76 -1.34 10.93
C PHE A 11 -15.72 -0.28 11.34
N LEU A 12 -15.19 -0.38 12.56
CA LEU A 12 -14.13 0.52 13.04
C LEU A 12 -12.86 0.39 12.21
N TRP A 13 -12.44 -0.83 11.86
CA TRP A 13 -11.31 -1.04 10.96
C TRP A 13 -11.56 -0.53 9.55
N ALA A 14 -12.79 -0.58 9.03
CA ALA A 14 -13.13 -0.02 7.73
C ALA A 14 -12.99 1.52 7.72
N ILE A 15 -13.50 2.20 8.76
CA ILE A 15 -13.34 3.65 8.90
C ILE A 15 -11.86 4.02 9.07
N LEU A 16 -11.15 3.34 9.97
CA LEU A 16 -9.72 3.60 10.18
C LEU A 16 -8.93 3.37 8.89
N GLY A 17 -9.27 2.32 8.14
CA GLY A 17 -8.67 2.01 6.86
C GLY A 17 -8.87 3.12 5.82
N LEU A 18 -10.08 3.65 5.72
CA LEU A 18 -10.38 4.78 4.86
C LEU A 18 -9.50 6.00 5.23
N LEU A 19 -9.48 6.35 6.51
CA LEU A 19 -8.71 7.51 7.00
C LEU A 19 -7.20 7.33 6.77
N LEU A 20 -6.67 6.13 7.05
CA LEU A 20 -5.26 5.82 6.82
C LEU A 20 -4.90 5.84 5.33
N THR A 21 -5.79 5.35 4.44
CA THR A 21 -5.55 5.38 3.01
C THR A 21 -5.53 6.80 2.48
N VAL A 22 -6.49 7.64 2.91
CA VAL A 22 -6.50 9.08 2.58
C VAL A 22 -5.24 9.77 3.09
N ALA A 23 -4.87 9.58 4.36
CA ALA A 23 -3.66 10.17 4.92
C ALA A 23 -2.40 9.69 4.19
N GLY A 24 -2.33 8.38 3.89
CA GLY A 24 -1.19 7.76 3.20
C GLY A 24 -1.02 8.24 1.75
N THR A 25 -2.08 8.79 1.12
CA THR A 25 -1.99 9.39 -0.21
C THR A 25 -1.06 10.60 -0.24
N PHE A 26 -1.08 11.40 0.81
CA PHE A 26 -0.31 12.65 0.91
C PHE A 26 1.04 12.48 1.60
N MET A 27 1.39 11.25 1.97
CA MET A 27 2.66 10.94 2.63
C MET A 27 3.51 10.06 1.71
N GLU A 28 4.68 10.55 1.33
CA GLU A 28 5.68 9.78 0.60
C GLU A 28 6.63 9.07 1.56
N ALA A 29 7.02 7.87 1.20
CA ALA A 29 8.04 7.15 1.95
C ALA A 29 9.41 7.75 1.68
N ALA A 30 10.22 7.89 2.72
CA ALA A 30 11.59 8.34 2.62
C ALA A 30 12.51 7.47 3.47
N ILE A 31 13.73 7.28 3.01
CA ILE A 31 14.75 6.53 3.73
C ILE A 31 15.94 7.43 4.03
N ALA A 32 16.38 7.44 5.27
CA ALA A 32 17.60 8.10 5.68
C ALA A 32 18.76 7.11 5.53
N LEU A 33 19.63 7.38 4.58
CA LEU A 33 20.83 6.56 4.34
C LEU A 33 22.08 7.39 4.63
N PRO A 34 22.84 7.07 5.69
CA PRO A 34 24.08 7.76 5.96
C PRO A 34 25.10 7.45 4.85
N ASN A 35 25.74 8.50 4.33
CA ASN A 35 26.90 8.33 3.49
C ASN A 35 28.07 7.90 4.38
N LEU A 36 28.37 6.60 4.36
CA LEU A 36 29.43 6.01 5.17
C LEU A 36 30.81 6.11 4.53
N LEU A 37 30.88 6.61 3.29
CA LEU A 37 32.14 6.82 2.57
C LEU A 37 32.25 8.30 2.15
N ASN A 38 33.39 8.93 2.41
CA ASN A 38 33.70 10.24 1.86
C ASN A 38 34.13 10.13 0.38
N GLU A 39 34.41 11.27 -0.27
CA GLU A 39 34.83 11.30 -1.67
C GLU A 39 36.17 10.57 -1.91
N GLU A 40 36.98 10.37 -0.84
CA GLU A 40 38.24 9.63 -0.86
C GLU A 40 38.06 8.12 -0.59
N GLY A 41 36.81 7.64 -0.41
CA GLY A 41 36.51 6.23 -0.13
C GLY A 41 36.79 5.77 1.30
N GLN A 42 37.04 6.71 2.23
CA GLN A 42 37.28 6.40 3.63
C GLN A 42 35.96 6.29 4.39
N PHE A 43 35.89 5.36 5.35
CA PHE A 43 34.73 5.19 6.19
C PHE A 43 34.59 6.34 7.18
N VAL A 44 33.46 7.06 7.09
CA VAL A 44 33.15 8.20 7.97
C VAL A 44 31.78 8.02 8.54
N LEU A 45 31.64 8.12 9.86
CA LEU A 45 30.34 8.16 10.53
C LEU A 45 29.78 9.58 10.48
N PRO A 46 28.47 9.76 10.27
CA PRO A 46 27.84 11.07 10.32
C PRO A 46 28.06 11.73 11.68
N SER A 47 28.47 12.99 11.70
CA SER A 47 28.71 13.75 12.92
C SER A 47 27.42 14.06 13.71
N SER A 48 26.26 14.02 13.04
CA SER A 48 24.96 14.22 13.64
C SER A 48 23.87 13.58 12.77
N TRP A 49 22.70 13.29 13.33
CA TRP A 49 21.54 12.82 12.57
C TRP A 49 21.04 13.81 11.52
N ALA A 50 21.25 15.11 11.74
CA ALA A 50 20.91 16.16 10.79
C ALA A 50 21.79 16.13 9.51
N ALA A 51 22.94 15.48 9.55
CA ALA A 51 23.85 15.32 8.41
C ALA A 51 23.54 14.08 7.55
N VAL A 52 22.56 13.25 7.95
CA VAL A 52 22.15 12.07 7.19
C VAL A 52 21.21 12.48 6.06
N PRO A 53 21.59 12.27 4.78
CA PRO A 53 20.71 12.60 3.68
C PRO A 53 19.46 11.71 3.67
N VAL A 54 18.33 12.32 3.36
CA VAL A 54 17.03 11.66 3.26
C VAL A 54 16.66 11.55 1.77
N TYR A 55 16.48 10.33 1.32
CA TYR A 55 16.09 10.03 -0.05
C TYR A 55 14.60 9.68 -0.09
N GLY A 56 13.81 10.44 -0.87
CA GLY A 56 12.41 10.10 -1.15
C GLY A 56 12.33 8.81 -1.97
N LEU A 57 11.49 7.89 -1.54
CA LEU A 57 11.14 6.71 -2.32
C LEU A 57 9.91 7.02 -3.19
N PRO A 58 9.83 6.53 -4.43
CA PRO A 58 8.70 6.78 -5.32
C PRO A 58 7.47 5.93 -4.92
N VAL A 59 7.15 5.90 -3.62
CA VAL A 59 6.04 5.12 -3.07
C VAL A 59 5.33 5.92 -1.97
N SER A 60 4.01 5.96 -2.04
CA SER A 60 3.17 6.53 -0.98
C SER A 60 2.85 5.50 0.10
N TYR A 61 2.49 5.99 1.29
CA TYR A 61 2.03 5.12 2.38
C TYR A 61 0.61 4.56 2.15
N GLN A 62 -0.04 4.86 1.03
CA GLN A 62 -1.34 4.28 0.67
C GLN A 62 -1.32 2.75 0.71
N VAL A 63 -0.32 2.14 0.05
CA VAL A 63 -0.18 0.68 0.02
C VAL A 63 0.00 0.12 1.43
N ALA A 64 0.75 0.83 2.30
CA ALA A 64 0.88 0.44 3.70
C ALA A 64 -0.48 0.41 4.42
N ALA A 65 -1.30 1.45 4.22
CA ALA A 65 -2.64 1.52 4.82
C ALA A 65 -3.54 0.38 4.34
N VAL A 66 -3.59 0.14 3.03
CA VAL A 66 -4.38 -0.94 2.39
C VAL A 66 -4.02 -2.30 2.99
N LEU A 67 -2.73 -2.63 3.05
CA LEU A 67 -2.24 -3.91 3.55
C LEU A 67 -2.38 -4.03 5.07
N LEU A 68 -2.16 -2.94 5.83
CA LEU A 68 -2.33 -2.94 7.27
C LEU A 68 -3.77 -3.25 7.66
N VAL A 69 -4.74 -2.60 7.01
CA VAL A 69 -6.16 -2.87 7.28
C VAL A 69 -6.54 -4.30 6.88
N GLY A 70 -5.98 -4.84 5.79
CA GLY A 70 -6.09 -6.25 5.46
C GLY A 70 -5.58 -7.15 6.58
N CYS A 71 -4.38 -6.87 7.07
CA CYS A 71 -3.76 -7.63 8.15
C CYS A 71 -4.48 -7.50 9.49
N MET A 72 -5.17 -6.41 9.79
CA MET A 72 -5.78 -6.13 11.09
C MET A 72 -7.29 -6.28 11.10
N GLY A 73 -7.98 -5.73 10.11
CA GLY A 73 -9.45 -5.68 10.00
C GLY A 73 -10.07 -6.86 9.25
N GLY A 74 -9.25 -7.71 8.63
CA GLY A 74 -9.74 -8.82 7.83
C GLY A 74 -10.29 -8.40 6.47
N ARG A 75 -10.78 -9.38 5.70
CA ARG A 75 -11.12 -9.19 4.28
C ARG A 75 -12.28 -8.21 4.04
N GLN A 76 -13.31 -8.22 4.91
CA GLN A 76 -14.51 -7.41 4.70
C GLN A 76 -14.23 -5.94 5.04
N ALA A 77 -13.67 -5.65 6.21
CA ALA A 77 -13.29 -4.30 6.60
C ALA A 77 -12.30 -3.67 5.61
N ALA A 78 -11.30 -4.45 5.19
CA ALA A 78 -10.28 -3.99 4.26
C ALA A 78 -10.88 -3.66 2.87
N ALA A 79 -11.71 -4.53 2.31
CA ALA A 79 -12.37 -4.25 1.03
C ALA A 79 -13.33 -3.05 1.14
N LEU A 80 -14.12 -2.99 2.22
CA LEU A 80 -15.09 -1.91 2.43
C LEU A 80 -14.39 -0.54 2.56
N SER A 81 -13.25 -0.47 3.26
CA SER A 81 -12.47 0.77 3.37
C SER A 81 -12.00 1.27 1.99
N GLN A 82 -11.57 0.36 1.10
CA GLN A 82 -11.08 0.74 -0.22
C GLN A 82 -12.23 1.08 -1.19
N VAL A 83 -13.36 0.40 -1.09
CA VAL A 83 -14.57 0.80 -1.82
C VAL A 83 -15.02 2.19 -1.40
N ALA A 84 -15.06 2.47 -0.09
CA ALA A 84 -15.40 3.79 0.43
C ALA A 84 -14.41 4.86 -0.05
N TYR A 85 -13.10 4.55 -0.06
CA TYR A 85 -12.05 5.45 -0.57
C TYR A 85 -12.27 5.79 -2.07
N LEU A 86 -12.57 4.78 -2.90
CA LEU A 86 -12.85 5.01 -4.33
C LEU A 86 -14.11 5.84 -4.53
N ILE A 87 -15.20 5.55 -3.81
CA ILE A 87 -16.44 6.32 -3.89
C ILE A 87 -16.18 7.77 -3.51
N LEU A 88 -15.46 8.00 -2.41
CA LEU A 88 -15.14 9.35 -1.94
C LEU A 88 -14.35 10.13 -3.01
N GLY A 89 -13.29 9.54 -3.56
CA GLY A 89 -12.47 10.19 -4.58
C GLY A 89 -13.22 10.45 -5.88
N LEU A 90 -14.02 9.49 -6.37
CA LEU A 90 -14.83 9.65 -7.57
C LEU A 90 -15.99 10.64 -7.38
N SER A 91 -16.46 10.85 -6.16
CA SER A 91 -17.48 11.86 -5.83
C SER A 91 -16.95 13.31 -5.88
N GLY A 92 -15.68 13.52 -6.24
CA GLY A 92 -15.08 14.83 -6.39
C GLY A 92 -14.26 15.33 -5.20
N PHE A 93 -14.14 14.53 -4.12
CA PHE A 93 -13.20 14.85 -3.06
C PHE A 93 -11.77 14.62 -3.53
N GLN A 94 -10.88 15.56 -3.23
CA GLN A 94 -9.47 15.50 -3.64
C GLN A 94 -8.67 14.57 -2.70
N VAL A 95 -9.01 13.29 -2.69
CA VAL A 95 -8.36 12.28 -1.85
C VAL A 95 -7.40 11.38 -2.62
N PHE A 96 -7.37 11.45 -3.95
CA PHE A 96 -6.38 10.78 -4.78
C PHE A 96 -5.14 11.66 -4.97
N SER A 97 -4.02 11.08 -5.32
CA SER A 97 -2.74 11.79 -5.45
C SER A 97 -2.75 12.95 -6.46
N GLN A 98 -3.61 12.88 -7.47
CA GLN A 98 -3.76 13.90 -8.51
C GLN A 98 -5.15 14.57 -8.47
N GLY A 99 -5.82 14.56 -7.34
CA GLY A 99 -7.12 15.20 -7.15
C GLY A 99 -8.27 14.22 -6.90
N GLY A 100 -9.36 14.36 -7.65
CA GLY A 100 -10.55 13.52 -7.55
C GLY A 100 -11.56 13.86 -8.64
N GLY A 101 -12.69 13.16 -8.63
CA GLY A 101 -13.77 13.32 -9.61
C GLY A 101 -13.85 12.17 -10.61
N LEU A 102 -14.93 12.17 -11.39
CA LEU A 102 -15.20 11.07 -12.33
C LEU A 102 -14.12 10.95 -13.41
N ASP A 103 -13.52 12.06 -13.85
CA ASP A 103 -12.49 12.04 -14.90
C ASP A 103 -11.20 11.33 -14.50
N TYR A 104 -11.03 11.01 -13.19
CA TYR A 104 -9.86 10.29 -12.70
C TYR A 104 -9.69 8.88 -13.31
N TRP A 105 -10.74 8.31 -13.90
CA TRP A 105 -10.63 7.04 -14.61
C TRP A 105 -9.64 7.07 -15.79
N ARG A 106 -9.33 8.25 -16.33
CA ARG A 106 -8.33 8.40 -17.39
C ARG A 106 -6.89 8.35 -16.92
N GLU A 107 -6.70 8.49 -15.61
CA GLU A 107 -5.36 8.49 -15.02
C GLU A 107 -4.75 7.08 -15.04
N PRO A 108 -3.49 6.95 -15.47
CA PRO A 108 -2.77 5.66 -15.46
C PRO A 108 -2.76 4.96 -14.11
N THR A 109 -2.74 5.74 -13.02
CA THR A 109 -2.71 5.22 -11.64
C THR A 109 -4.04 4.64 -11.18
N PHE A 110 -5.16 4.94 -11.84
CA PHE A 110 -6.49 4.51 -11.41
C PHE A 110 -6.64 2.99 -11.32
N GLY A 111 -5.99 2.25 -12.24
CA GLY A 111 -5.98 0.79 -12.20
C GLY A 111 -5.38 0.21 -10.92
N TYR A 112 -4.36 0.85 -10.38
CA TYR A 112 -3.75 0.47 -9.08
C TYR A 112 -4.70 0.76 -7.92
N LEU A 113 -5.43 1.88 -7.97
CA LEU A 113 -6.47 2.21 -6.99
C LEU A 113 -7.62 1.20 -7.03
N LEU A 114 -8.07 0.79 -8.22
CA LEU A 114 -9.05 -0.31 -8.36
C LEU A 114 -8.50 -1.61 -7.77
N GLY A 115 -7.21 -1.87 -7.93
CA GLY A 115 -6.50 -3.02 -7.36
C GLY A 115 -6.47 -3.03 -5.83
N PHE A 116 -6.65 -1.89 -5.15
CA PHE A 116 -6.69 -1.82 -3.70
C PHE A 116 -7.83 -2.66 -3.12
N VAL A 117 -9.00 -2.70 -3.77
CA VAL A 117 -10.15 -3.49 -3.28
C VAL A 117 -9.83 -4.99 -3.24
N PRO A 118 -9.51 -5.66 -4.37
CA PRO A 118 -9.17 -7.07 -4.35
C PRO A 118 -7.86 -7.34 -3.60
N GLY A 119 -6.88 -6.44 -3.65
CA GLY A 119 -5.61 -6.56 -2.92
C GLY A 119 -5.82 -6.58 -1.41
N ALA A 120 -6.59 -5.63 -0.87
CA ALA A 120 -6.95 -5.57 0.53
C ALA A 120 -7.76 -6.81 0.96
N TRP A 121 -8.71 -7.24 0.12
CA TRP A 121 -9.54 -8.42 0.38
C TRP A 121 -8.70 -9.68 0.49
N VAL A 122 -7.79 -9.94 -0.47
CA VAL A 122 -6.92 -11.13 -0.47
C VAL A 122 -5.92 -11.06 0.69
N CYS A 123 -5.31 -9.90 0.95
CA CYS A 123 -4.45 -9.72 2.12
C CYS A 123 -5.19 -10.11 3.40
N GLY A 124 -6.39 -9.58 3.62
CA GLY A 124 -7.21 -9.89 4.80
C GLY A 124 -7.66 -11.36 4.86
N TRP A 125 -8.02 -11.95 3.72
CA TRP A 125 -8.39 -13.35 3.65
C TRP A 125 -7.24 -14.29 4.03
N LEU A 126 -6.03 -14.01 3.54
CA LEU A 126 -4.84 -14.78 3.87
C LEU A 126 -4.44 -14.57 5.34
N ALA A 127 -4.43 -13.33 5.82
CA ALA A 127 -4.01 -12.96 7.16
C ALA A 127 -4.88 -13.57 8.28
N PHE A 128 -6.15 -13.88 7.98
CA PHE A 128 -7.11 -14.47 8.93
C PHE A 128 -7.43 -15.94 8.64
N ARG A 129 -6.58 -16.66 7.90
CA ARG A 129 -6.78 -18.10 7.67
C ARG A 129 -6.71 -18.90 8.98
N PRO A 130 -7.75 -19.70 9.33
CA PRO A 130 -7.85 -20.38 10.63
C PRO A 130 -6.72 -21.39 10.91
N GLN A 131 -6.18 -21.99 9.84
CA GLN A 131 -5.16 -23.06 9.94
C GLN A 131 -3.73 -22.52 10.09
N LYS A 132 -3.53 -21.20 10.04
CA LYS A 132 -2.20 -20.61 10.12
C LYS A 132 -2.03 -19.84 11.41
N ARG A 133 -0.89 -20.08 12.09
CA ARG A 133 -0.48 -19.25 13.22
C ARG A 133 -0.16 -17.84 12.73
N VAL A 134 -0.47 -16.84 13.54
CA VAL A 134 -0.10 -15.45 13.26
C VAL A 134 1.42 -15.34 13.44
N SER A 135 2.16 -15.57 12.36
CA SER A 135 3.61 -15.37 12.29
C SER A 135 3.93 -14.16 11.42
N LEU A 136 5.13 -13.61 11.60
CA LEU A 136 5.60 -12.49 10.79
C LEU A 136 5.62 -12.84 9.30
N GLU A 137 6.15 -14.02 8.99
CA GLU A 137 6.29 -14.52 7.63
C GLU A 137 4.91 -14.68 6.96
N TRP A 138 3.92 -15.17 7.72
CA TRP A 138 2.58 -15.35 7.18
C TRP A 138 1.88 -14.01 6.91
N LEU A 139 2.07 -13.02 7.78
CA LEU A 139 1.57 -11.65 7.55
C LEU A 139 2.27 -11.00 6.34
N ALA A 140 3.59 -11.18 6.20
CA ALA A 140 4.34 -10.71 5.05
C ALA A 140 3.84 -11.37 3.74
N LEU A 141 3.64 -12.69 3.73
CA LEU A 141 3.07 -13.40 2.57
C LEU A 141 1.65 -12.93 2.24
N SER A 142 0.85 -12.60 3.27
CA SER A 142 -0.49 -12.03 3.07
C SER A 142 -0.42 -10.65 2.42
N GLY A 143 0.50 -9.81 2.86
CA GLY A 143 0.78 -8.51 2.27
C GLY A 143 1.28 -8.62 0.82
N LEU A 144 2.21 -9.56 0.56
CA LEU A 144 2.71 -9.83 -0.81
C LEU A 144 1.59 -10.28 -1.75
N GLY A 145 0.66 -11.13 -1.29
CA GLY A 145 -0.50 -11.54 -2.07
C GLY A 145 -1.41 -10.36 -2.42
N GLY A 146 -1.64 -9.45 -1.47
CA GLY A 146 -2.38 -8.21 -1.71
C GLY A 146 -1.66 -7.29 -2.69
N LEU A 147 -0.35 -7.07 -2.48
CA LEU A 147 0.49 -6.24 -3.35
C LEU A 147 0.51 -6.76 -4.79
N LEU A 148 0.64 -8.06 -4.98
CA LEU A 148 0.63 -8.69 -6.31
C LEU A 148 -0.67 -8.37 -7.06
N LEU A 149 -1.83 -8.46 -6.40
CA LEU A 149 -3.11 -8.13 -7.02
C LEU A 149 -3.23 -6.64 -7.38
N ILE A 150 -2.70 -5.76 -6.55
CA ILE A 150 -2.65 -4.32 -6.85
C ILE A 150 -1.91 -4.10 -8.17
N HIS A 151 -0.73 -4.70 -8.33
CA HIS A 151 0.05 -4.58 -9.57
C HIS A 151 -0.60 -5.26 -10.77
N VAL A 152 -1.19 -6.42 -10.59
CA VAL A 152 -1.93 -7.11 -11.68
C VAL A 152 -3.09 -6.25 -12.17
N CYS A 153 -3.89 -5.69 -11.28
CA CYS A 153 -4.99 -4.79 -11.65
C CYS A 153 -4.47 -3.52 -12.34
N GLY A 154 -3.40 -2.91 -11.82
CA GLY A 154 -2.77 -1.74 -12.44
C GLY A 154 -2.26 -2.03 -13.85
N ALA A 155 -1.52 -3.11 -14.02
CA ALA A 155 -0.97 -3.51 -15.32
C ALA A 155 -2.07 -3.85 -16.34
N LEU A 156 -3.11 -4.56 -15.92
CA LEU A 156 -4.27 -4.87 -16.78
C LEU A 156 -5.00 -3.59 -17.21
N TYR A 157 -5.17 -2.65 -16.29
CA TYR A 157 -5.81 -1.38 -16.58
C TYR A 157 -5.00 -0.55 -17.58
N LEU A 158 -3.69 -0.40 -17.35
CA LEU A 158 -2.77 0.28 -18.26
C LEU A 158 -2.77 -0.37 -19.65
N SER A 159 -2.78 -1.69 -19.71
CA SER A 159 -2.90 -2.42 -21.00
C SER A 159 -4.22 -2.11 -21.70
N GLY A 160 -5.32 -2.00 -20.95
CA GLY A 160 -6.62 -1.58 -21.50
C GLY A 160 -6.60 -0.16 -22.07
N LEU A 161 -6.02 0.80 -21.34
CA LEU A 161 -5.87 2.19 -21.83
C LEU A 161 -4.95 2.26 -23.07
N ALA A 162 -3.88 1.43 -23.11
CA ALA A 162 -3.01 1.33 -24.28
C ALA A 162 -3.77 0.86 -25.52
N LEU A 163 -4.57 -0.19 -25.40
CA LEU A 163 -5.40 -0.73 -26.49
C LEU A 163 -6.45 0.27 -26.95
N ALA A 164 -6.96 1.10 -26.04
CA ALA A 164 -7.91 2.17 -26.35
C ALA A 164 -7.24 3.43 -26.94
N GLY A 165 -5.91 3.48 -27.05
CA GLY A 165 -5.17 4.63 -27.55
C GLY A 165 -5.25 5.86 -26.64
N GLN A 166 -5.48 5.67 -25.34
CA GLN A 166 -5.68 6.75 -24.36
C GLN A 166 -4.44 7.09 -23.54
N LEU A 167 -3.31 6.39 -23.78
CA LEU A 167 -2.06 6.68 -23.10
C LEU A 167 -1.31 7.83 -23.79
N SER A 168 -0.78 8.75 -22.97
CA SER A 168 0.11 9.83 -23.42
C SER A 168 1.57 9.40 -23.51
N GLN A 169 1.93 8.28 -22.87
CA GLN A 169 3.29 7.72 -22.81
C GLN A 169 3.27 6.24 -23.20
N PRO A 170 4.40 5.66 -23.63
CA PRO A 170 4.49 4.24 -23.92
C PRO A 170 4.11 3.36 -22.72
N LEU A 171 3.35 2.30 -22.96
CA LEU A 171 2.91 1.37 -21.91
C LEU A 171 4.07 0.84 -21.05
N VAL A 172 5.21 0.54 -21.67
CA VAL A 172 6.40 -0.01 -21.00
C VAL A 172 6.94 0.98 -19.97
N GLU A 173 7.05 2.25 -20.32
CA GLU A 173 7.54 3.31 -19.41
C GLU A 173 6.61 3.48 -18.20
N LEU A 174 5.29 3.44 -18.40
CA LEU A 174 4.33 3.53 -17.30
C LEU A 174 4.38 2.29 -16.39
N LEU A 175 4.56 1.10 -16.96
CA LEU A 175 4.74 -0.12 -16.17
C LEU A 175 6.04 -0.11 -15.37
N GLU A 176 7.13 0.38 -15.95
CA GLU A 176 8.39 0.56 -15.23
C GLU A 176 8.21 1.55 -14.08
N GLN A 177 7.60 2.70 -14.35
CA GLN A 177 7.41 3.76 -13.35
C GLN A 177 6.52 3.31 -12.19
N TYR A 178 5.32 2.78 -12.48
CA TYR A 178 4.31 2.50 -11.45
C TYR A 178 4.42 1.08 -10.85
N SER A 179 5.14 0.17 -11.50
CA SER A 179 5.35 -1.17 -10.96
C SER A 179 6.81 -1.43 -10.63
N LEU A 180 7.70 -1.46 -11.62
CA LEU A 180 9.05 -1.95 -11.42
C LEU A 180 9.86 -1.09 -10.43
N PHE A 181 9.83 0.23 -10.60
CA PHE A 181 10.57 1.15 -9.71
C PHE A 181 9.91 1.33 -8.33
N ALA A 182 8.59 1.12 -8.24
CA ALA A 182 7.88 1.17 -6.97
C ALA A 182 8.07 -0.10 -6.13
N LEU A 183 8.26 -1.28 -6.76
CA LEU A 183 8.34 -2.57 -6.08
C LEU A 183 9.37 -2.64 -4.94
N PRO A 184 10.62 -2.19 -5.09
CA PRO A 184 11.58 -2.29 -3.99
C PRO A 184 11.11 -1.57 -2.71
N GLY A 185 10.61 -0.34 -2.85
CA GLY A 185 10.06 0.42 -1.73
C GLY A 185 8.80 -0.22 -1.14
N GLN A 186 7.93 -0.75 -1.99
CA GLN A 186 6.70 -1.42 -1.54
C GLN A 186 6.99 -2.77 -0.85
N LEU A 187 8.04 -3.49 -1.21
CA LEU A 187 8.47 -4.69 -0.49
C LEU A 187 8.95 -4.34 0.93
N VAL A 188 9.68 -3.25 1.10
CA VAL A 188 10.04 -2.73 2.43
C VAL A 188 8.77 -2.39 3.22
N ILE A 189 7.80 -1.72 2.60
CA ILE A 189 6.50 -1.41 3.21
C ILE A 189 5.79 -2.69 3.66
N VAL A 190 5.75 -3.75 2.85
CA VAL A 190 5.15 -5.05 3.23
C VAL A 190 5.80 -5.61 4.49
N CYS A 191 7.13 -5.58 4.57
CA CYS A 191 7.85 -6.06 5.75
C CYS A 191 7.52 -5.22 7.00
N LEU A 192 7.49 -3.90 6.88
CA LEU A 192 7.13 -2.99 7.96
C LEU A 192 5.69 -3.20 8.42
N VAL A 193 4.75 -3.29 7.48
CA VAL A 193 3.33 -3.58 7.78
C VAL A 193 3.18 -4.92 8.50
N ALA A 194 3.88 -5.96 8.04
CA ALA A 194 3.83 -7.26 8.70
C ALA A 194 4.36 -7.20 10.14
N ALA A 195 5.46 -6.46 10.38
CA ALA A 195 6.01 -6.25 11.73
C ALA A 195 5.04 -5.48 12.62
N VAL A 196 4.50 -4.35 12.13
CA VAL A 196 3.52 -3.53 12.86
C VAL A 196 2.26 -4.34 13.16
N ALA A 197 1.70 -5.03 12.16
CA ALA A 197 0.52 -5.86 12.34
C ALA A 197 0.76 -7.00 13.35
N ARG A 198 1.96 -7.59 13.34
CA ARG A 198 2.34 -8.62 14.31
C ARG A 198 2.33 -8.08 15.75
N VAL A 199 2.93 -6.90 15.95
CA VAL A 199 2.98 -6.24 17.26
C VAL A 199 1.58 -5.85 17.71
N LEU A 200 0.80 -5.19 16.84
CA LEU A 200 -0.56 -4.78 17.16
C LEU A 200 -1.47 -5.96 17.50
N ARG A 201 -1.38 -7.07 16.78
CA ARG A 201 -2.15 -8.29 17.10
C ARG A 201 -1.76 -8.89 18.43
N LEU A 202 -0.49 -8.81 18.82
CA LEU A 202 -0.05 -9.26 20.16
C LEU A 202 -0.62 -8.38 21.27
N ILE A 203 -0.68 -7.06 21.07
CA ILE A 203 -1.21 -6.09 22.04
C ILE A 203 -2.73 -6.20 22.15
N LEU A 204 -3.43 -6.32 21.01
CA LEU A 204 -4.88 -6.39 20.94
C LEU A 204 -5.44 -7.80 21.15
N LEU A 205 -4.57 -8.78 21.43
CA LEU A 205 -4.93 -10.18 21.72
C LEU A 205 -5.72 -10.88 20.58
N TYR A 206 -5.37 -10.55 19.35
CA TYR A 206 -5.93 -11.21 18.16
C TYR A 206 -5.27 -12.56 17.87
#